data_7765bab278f2a7fdbf34996c10d5e125
#
_entry.id   7765bab278f2a7fdbf34996c10d5e125
#
_cell.length_a   1.000
_cell.length_b   1.000
_cell.length_c   1.000
_cell.angle_alpha   90.00
_cell.angle_beta   90.00
_cell.angle_gamma   90.00
#
_symmetry.space_group_name_H-M   'P 1'
#
loop_
_entity.id
_entity.type
_entity.pdbx_description
1 polymer ?
#
loop_
_entity_poly.entity_id
_entity_poly.type
_entity_poly.pdbx_seq_one_letter_code
_entity_poly.pdbx_strand_id
1 'polypeptide(L)'
;MNDLLNALVLISNYVLIPSLSYGSQLALGALGVTLVFGILRFANFAHGEMMSFATMGTIFITWWLQSIGISAGFFPTALLALPFGILLTMLLVGITERSVFRFYRLRKSRPVIFVIASVGVMFMLNGIVRLFIGTDEIIFRDGQKFLIKAGEFKKMTGLSQGLALKQTQLLTVVLAVLAVAALFWFLQRTRTGKAMRAYSDNEDLALLSGICLLYTSPSPRDRPLSRMPSSA
;
A
#
# COMPACT_ATOMS: atom_id res chain seq x y z
N MET A 1 31.52 15.74 -26.64
CA MET A 1 30.85 14.45 -26.36
C MET A 1 30.85 14.13 -24.87
N ASN A 2 31.99 14.32 -24.18
CA ASN A 2 32.09 14.07 -22.74
C ASN A 2 31.22 15.01 -21.88
N ASP A 3 31.01 16.25 -22.30
CA ASP A 3 30.19 17.21 -21.54
C ASP A 3 28.70 16.83 -21.58
N LEU A 4 28.22 16.33 -22.71
CA LEU A 4 26.84 15.85 -22.87
C LEU A 4 26.62 14.58 -22.05
N LEU A 5 27.56 13.66 -22.00
CA LEU A 5 27.53 12.47 -21.18
C LEU A 5 27.55 12.81 -19.67
N ASN A 6 28.39 13.77 -19.28
CA ASN A 6 28.44 14.25 -17.91
C ASN A 6 27.10 14.92 -17.50
N ALA A 7 26.49 15.71 -18.37
CA ALA A 7 25.19 16.30 -18.15
C ALA A 7 24.08 15.23 -18.00
N LEU A 8 24.09 14.20 -18.83
CA LEU A 8 23.14 13.07 -18.72
C LEU A 8 23.31 12.31 -17.40
N VAL A 9 24.53 12.03 -16.99
CA VAL A 9 24.80 11.36 -15.70
C VAL A 9 24.32 12.23 -14.52
N LEU A 10 24.52 13.54 -14.61
CA LEU A 10 24.08 14.48 -13.58
C LEU A 10 22.55 14.52 -13.49
N ILE A 11 21.85 14.64 -14.61
CA ILE A 11 20.38 14.60 -14.66
C ILE A 11 19.85 13.25 -14.16
N SER A 12 20.49 12.14 -14.55
CA SER A 12 20.08 10.82 -14.08
C SER A 12 20.20 10.68 -12.56
N ASN A 13 21.27 11.19 -11.99
CA ASN A 13 21.58 11.03 -10.57
C ASN A 13 20.71 11.93 -9.68
N TYR A 14 20.47 13.19 -10.08
CA TYR A 14 19.77 14.17 -9.28
C TYR A 14 18.28 14.30 -9.61
N VAL A 15 17.86 13.89 -10.80
CA VAL A 15 16.46 14.03 -11.23
C VAL A 15 15.82 12.68 -11.49
N LEU A 16 16.32 11.87 -12.44
CA LEU A 16 15.65 10.65 -12.88
C LEU A 16 15.52 9.60 -11.78
N ILE A 17 16.62 9.25 -11.12
CA ILE A 17 16.61 8.20 -10.09
C ILE A 17 15.75 8.59 -8.88
N PRO A 18 15.91 9.78 -8.27
CA PRO A 18 15.06 10.18 -7.17
C PRO A 18 13.59 10.34 -7.56
N SER A 19 13.27 10.94 -8.72
CA SER A 19 11.90 11.14 -9.15
C SER A 19 11.19 9.82 -9.47
N LEU A 20 11.89 8.84 -10.06
CA LEU A 20 11.33 7.52 -10.32
C LEU A 20 11.03 6.77 -9.01
N SER A 21 11.94 6.83 -8.04
CA SER A 21 11.75 6.22 -6.74
C SER A 21 10.59 6.86 -5.97
N TYR A 22 10.56 8.20 -5.91
CA TYR A 22 9.50 8.92 -5.22
C TYR A 22 8.15 8.80 -5.93
N GLY A 23 8.15 8.91 -7.27
CA GLY A 23 6.95 8.74 -8.09
C GLY A 23 6.34 7.34 -7.95
N SER A 24 7.17 6.29 -7.85
CA SER A 24 6.66 4.92 -7.63
C SER A 24 5.96 4.76 -6.27
N GLN A 25 6.45 5.41 -5.21
CA GLN A 25 5.80 5.41 -3.90
C GLN A 25 4.45 6.15 -3.94
N LEU A 26 4.41 7.33 -4.56
CA LEU A 26 3.16 8.09 -4.74
C LEU A 26 2.14 7.32 -5.59
N ALA A 27 2.58 6.63 -6.63
CA ALA A 27 1.72 5.82 -7.47
C ALA A 27 1.05 4.68 -6.69
N LEU A 28 1.78 3.99 -5.81
CA LEU A 28 1.21 2.96 -4.94
C LEU A 28 0.17 3.53 -3.98
N GLY A 29 0.46 4.68 -3.37
CA GLY A 29 -0.49 5.37 -2.51
C GLY A 29 -1.77 5.77 -3.25
N ALA A 30 -1.63 6.36 -4.44
CA ALA A 30 -2.74 6.76 -5.28
C ALA A 30 -3.60 5.56 -5.73
N LEU A 31 -2.97 4.44 -6.10
CA LEU A 31 -3.68 3.19 -6.43
C LEU A 31 -4.51 2.68 -5.26
N GLY A 32 -3.98 2.74 -4.03
CA GLY A 32 -4.73 2.36 -2.84
C GLY A 32 -5.98 3.22 -2.64
N VAL A 33 -5.85 4.54 -2.75
CA VAL A 33 -6.98 5.48 -2.63
C VAL A 33 -8.01 5.24 -3.73
N THR A 34 -7.58 5.10 -4.98
CA THR A 34 -8.50 4.90 -6.12
C THR A 34 -9.27 3.59 -6.02
N LEU A 35 -8.64 2.50 -5.54
CA LEU A 35 -9.32 1.23 -5.31
C LEU A 35 -10.39 1.35 -4.20
N VAL A 36 -10.02 1.96 -3.08
CA VAL A 36 -10.95 2.16 -1.96
C VAL A 36 -12.12 3.02 -2.41
N PHE A 37 -11.86 4.14 -3.10
CA PHE A 37 -12.91 5.01 -3.62
C PHE A 37 -13.80 4.31 -4.67
N GLY A 38 -13.21 3.54 -5.59
CA GLY A 38 -13.94 2.81 -6.62
C GLY A 38 -14.93 1.80 -6.04
N ILE A 39 -14.56 1.15 -4.94
CA ILE A 39 -15.40 0.11 -4.31
C ILE A 39 -16.39 0.71 -3.30
N LEU A 40 -15.92 1.60 -2.42
CA LEU A 40 -16.73 2.12 -1.32
C LEU A 40 -17.56 3.35 -1.67
N ARG A 41 -17.30 3.99 -2.82
CA ARG A 41 -17.98 5.20 -3.30
C ARG A 41 -17.92 6.39 -2.35
N PHE A 42 -16.94 6.41 -1.42
CA PHE A 42 -16.63 7.55 -0.58
C PHE A 42 -15.11 7.69 -0.41
N ALA A 43 -14.66 8.94 -0.19
CA ALA A 43 -13.26 9.24 0.06
C ALA A 43 -12.90 8.88 1.51
N ASN A 44 -11.98 7.93 1.70
CA ASN A 44 -11.48 7.55 3.01
C ASN A 44 -10.24 8.37 3.37
N PHE A 45 -10.42 9.43 4.17
CA PHE A 45 -9.31 10.29 4.60
C PHE A 45 -8.34 9.60 5.56
N ALA A 46 -8.77 8.53 6.25
CA ALA A 46 -7.89 7.77 7.13
C ALA A 46 -6.84 6.93 6.38
N HIS A 47 -6.93 6.80 5.05
CA HIS A 47 -6.03 5.95 4.26
C HIS A 47 -4.55 6.33 4.44
N GLY A 48 -4.22 7.62 4.41
CA GLY A 48 -2.85 8.11 4.62
C GLY A 48 -2.30 7.75 6.00
N GLU A 49 -3.11 7.92 7.05
CA GLU A 49 -2.69 7.58 8.41
C GLU A 49 -2.59 6.06 8.65
N MET A 50 -3.37 5.26 7.96
CA MET A 50 -3.20 3.80 7.94
C MET A 50 -1.86 3.41 7.33
N MET A 51 -1.40 4.10 6.28
CA MET A 51 -0.07 3.91 5.70
C MET A 51 1.03 4.35 6.67
N SER A 52 0.86 5.48 7.35
CA SER A 52 1.80 5.96 8.40
C SER A 52 1.91 4.96 9.54
N PHE A 53 0.79 4.40 9.99
CA PHE A 53 0.77 3.36 11.01
C PHE A 53 1.47 2.08 10.56
N ALA A 54 1.28 1.66 9.31
CA ALA A 54 1.98 0.53 8.70
C ALA A 54 3.50 0.72 8.73
N THR A 55 3.94 1.92 8.36
CA THR A 55 5.37 2.30 8.35
C THR A 55 5.93 2.27 9.77
N MET A 56 5.22 2.86 10.74
CA MET A 56 5.59 2.82 12.16
C MET A 56 5.79 1.38 12.64
N GLY A 57 4.82 0.50 12.38
CA GLY A 57 4.91 -0.91 12.78
C GLY A 57 6.11 -1.62 12.14
N THR A 58 6.38 -1.36 10.87
CA THR A 58 7.53 -1.92 10.17
C THR A 58 8.85 -1.43 10.76
N ILE A 59 8.95 -0.14 11.13
CA ILE A 59 10.14 0.43 11.77
C ILE A 59 10.40 -0.23 13.12
N PHE A 60 9.39 -0.35 13.99
CA PHE A 60 9.54 -1.00 15.29
C PHE A 60 9.99 -2.45 15.19
N ILE A 61 9.39 -3.20 14.26
CA ILE A 61 9.78 -4.59 14.03
C ILE A 61 11.20 -4.68 13.48
N THR A 62 11.62 -3.74 12.62
CA THR A 62 12.99 -3.68 12.12
C THR A 62 13.98 -3.44 13.26
N TRP A 63 13.71 -2.48 14.14
CA TRP A 63 14.56 -2.21 15.31
C TRP A 63 14.61 -3.40 16.25
N TRP A 64 13.50 -4.08 16.46
CA TRP A 64 13.45 -5.29 17.27
C TRP A 64 14.29 -6.42 16.65
N LEU A 65 14.18 -6.67 15.33
CA LEU A 65 15.01 -7.64 14.63
C LEU A 65 16.49 -7.30 14.72
N GLN A 66 16.85 -6.03 14.55
CA GLN A 66 18.22 -5.57 14.68
C GLN A 66 18.76 -5.73 16.11
N SER A 67 17.93 -5.53 17.14
CA SER A 67 18.32 -5.73 18.53
C SER A 67 18.66 -7.19 18.87
N ILE A 68 18.03 -8.15 18.18
CA ILE A 68 18.30 -9.59 18.32
C ILE A 68 19.49 -10.02 17.43
N GLY A 69 20.06 -9.09 16.63
CA GLY A 69 21.17 -9.38 15.74
C GLY A 69 20.78 -10.03 14.42
N ILE A 70 19.46 -10.10 14.10
CA ILE A 70 18.98 -10.59 12.82
C ILE A 70 19.10 -9.49 11.79
N SER A 71 20.00 -9.65 10.83
CA SER A 71 20.13 -8.77 9.68
C SER A 71 20.04 -9.58 8.39
N ALA A 72 19.38 -9.03 7.38
CA ALA A 72 19.23 -9.70 6.07
C ALA A 72 20.52 -9.69 5.23
N GLY A 73 21.66 -9.29 5.82
CA GLY A 73 22.94 -9.28 5.15
C GLY A 73 23.00 -8.31 3.97
N PHE A 74 22.71 -8.76 2.78
CA PHE A 74 22.73 -7.94 1.56
C PHE A 74 21.50 -7.03 1.44
N PHE A 75 20.32 -7.52 1.82
CA PHE A 75 19.07 -6.77 1.76
C PHE A 75 18.82 -5.92 3.00
N PRO A 76 18.01 -4.83 2.91
CA PRO A 76 17.57 -4.08 4.09
C PRO A 76 16.78 -4.98 5.06
N THR A 77 17.01 -4.85 6.35
CA THR A 77 16.29 -5.63 7.38
C THR A 77 14.79 -5.31 7.38
N ALA A 78 14.43 -4.09 6.99
CA ALA A 78 13.07 -3.65 6.79
C ALA A 78 12.26 -4.55 5.82
N LEU A 79 12.92 -5.19 4.85
CA LEU A 79 12.26 -6.12 3.93
C LEU A 79 11.73 -7.36 4.66
N LEU A 80 12.46 -7.86 5.68
CA LEU A 80 12.00 -8.96 6.54
C LEU A 80 10.87 -8.53 7.47
N ALA A 81 10.85 -7.27 7.89
CA ALA A 81 9.81 -6.71 8.74
C ALA A 81 8.51 -6.40 7.96
N LEU A 82 8.57 -6.24 6.64
CA LEU A 82 7.46 -5.84 5.78
C LEU A 82 6.22 -6.74 5.91
N PRO A 83 6.31 -8.10 5.88
CA PRO A 83 5.16 -8.98 6.04
C PRO A 83 4.43 -8.76 7.38
N PHE A 84 5.20 -8.54 8.44
CA PHE A 84 4.65 -8.27 9.78
C PHE A 84 3.96 -6.90 9.84
N GLY A 85 4.55 -5.87 9.21
CA GLY A 85 3.92 -4.55 9.05
C GLY A 85 2.60 -4.62 8.29
N ILE A 86 2.54 -5.40 7.22
CA ILE A 86 1.31 -5.64 6.45
C ILE A 86 0.26 -6.33 7.34
N LEU A 87 0.63 -7.37 8.07
CA LEU A 87 -0.28 -8.10 8.95
C LEU A 87 -0.84 -7.20 10.06
N LEU A 88 0.02 -6.39 10.67
CA LEU A 88 -0.39 -5.41 11.70
C LEU A 88 -1.38 -4.40 11.13
N THR A 89 -1.14 -3.91 9.91
CA THR A 89 -2.03 -2.97 9.23
C THR A 89 -3.37 -3.62 8.86
N MET A 90 -3.36 -4.86 8.38
CA MET A 90 -4.58 -5.61 8.10
C MET A 90 -5.44 -5.76 9.37
N LEU A 91 -4.81 -6.01 10.50
CA LEU A 91 -5.48 -6.12 11.78
C LEU A 91 -6.08 -4.78 12.21
N LEU A 92 -5.33 -3.68 12.07
CA LEU A 92 -5.82 -2.33 12.35
C LEU A 92 -7.01 -1.97 11.47
N VAL A 93 -6.91 -2.20 10.16
CA VAL A 93 -8.00 -1.95 9.21
C VAL A 93 -9.24 -2.78 9.58
N GLY A 94 -9.06 -4.05 9.94
CA GLY A 94 -10.15 -4.92 10.39
C GLY A 94 -10.82 -4.42 11.67
N ILE A 95 -10.05 -3.93 12.64
CA ILE A 95 -10.56 -3.32 13.86
C ILE A 95 -11.35 -2.05 13.53
N THR A 96 -10.79 -1.16 12.72
CA THR A 96 -11.43 0.10 12.32
C THR A 96 -12.72 -0.15 11.55
N GLU A 97 -12.71 -1.11 10.63
CA GLU A 97 -13.91 -1.52 9.89
C GLU A 97 -15.00 -2.01 10.84
N ARG A 98 -14.65 -2.90 11.78
CA ARG A 98 -15.60 -3.51 12.70
C ARG A 98 -16.15 -2.52 13.74
N SER A 99 -15.31 -1.60 14.24
CA SER A 99 -15.66 -0.67 15.32
C SER A 99 -16.38 0.58 14.79
N VAL A 100 -15.98 1.10 13.62
CA VAL A 100 -16.48 2.37 13.11
C VAL A 100 -17.37 2.16 11.89
N PHE A 101 -16.82 1.65 10.78
CA PHE A 101 -17.52 1.67 9.49
C PHE A 101 -18.69 0.69 9.45
N ARG A 102 -18.58 -0.49 10.07
CA ARG A 102 -19.67 -1.48 10.13
C ARG A 102 -20.91 -0.94 10.80
N PHE A 103 -20.75 -0.16 11.87
CA PHE A 103 -21.87 0.44 12.60
C PHE A 103 -22.70 1.37 11.70
N TYR A 104 -22.04 2.25 10.96
CA TYR A 104 -22.72 3.18 10.03
C TYR A 104 -23.30 2.46 8.82
N ARG A 105 -22.65 1.38 8.35
CA ARG A 105 -23.14 0.58 7.22
C ARG A 105 -24.42 -0.16 7.59
N LEU A 106 -24.51 -0.75 8.75
CA LEU A 106 -25.72 -1.42 9.24
C LEU A 106 -26.89 -0.44 9.38
N ARG A 107 -26.63 0.82 9.66
CA ARG A 107 -27.64 1.89 9.73
C ARG A 107 -27.99 2.49 8.37
N LYS A 108 -27.42 1.97 7.27
CA LYS A 108 -27.59 2.52 5.90
C LYS A 108 -27.37 4.02 5.85
N SER A 109 -26.34 4.51 6.53
CA SER A 109 -26.00 5.92 6.63
C SER A 109 -25.60 6.49 5.26
N ARG A 110 -25.82 7.79 5.05
CA ARG A 110 -25.42 8.48 3.81
C ARG A 110 -23.89 8.48 3.65
N PRO A 111 -23.34 8.49 2.41
CA PRO A 111 -21.90 8.50 2.15
C PRO A 111 -21.12 9.57 2.90
N VAL A 112 -21.72 10.76 3.09
CA VAL A 112 -21.10 11.88 3.83
C VAL A 112 -20.75 11.50 5.27
N ILE A 113 -21.55 10.65 5.94
CA ILE A 113 -21.28 10.22 7.32
C ILE A 113 -20.02 9.34 7.37
N PHE A 114 -19.78 8.51 6.35
CA PHE A 114 -18.55 7.72 6.24
C PHE A 114 -17.31 8.61 6.06
N VAL A 115 -17.44 9.69 5.29
CA VAL A 115 -16.37 10.68 5.13
C VAL A 115 -16.04 11.33 6.46
N ILE A 116 -17.04 11.82 7.21
CA ILE A 116 -16.83 12.43 8.53
C ILE A 116 -16.22 11.42 9.52
N ALA A 117 -16.73 10.18 9.54
CA ALA A 117 -16.17 9.12 10.37
C ALA A 117 -14.71 8.80 10.01
N SER A 118 -14.35 8.82 8.72
CA SER A 118 -12.97 8.60 8.28
C SER A 118 -12.02 9.71 8.73
N VAL A 119 -12.49 10.96 8.78
CA VAL A 119 -11.72 12.09 9.35
C VAL A 119 -11.48 11.88 10.85
N GLY A 120 -12.49 11.41 11.59
CA GLY A 120 -12.33 11.06 13.01
C GLY A 120 -11.28 9.96 13.21
N VAL A 121 -11.32 8.92 12.39
CA VAL A 121 -10.32 7.83 12.41
C VAL A 121 -8.93 8.37 12.04
N MET A 122 -8.83 9.26 11.07
CA MET A 122 -7.59 9.92 10.67
C MET A 122 -6.93 10.62 11.87
N PHE A 123 -7.66 11.47 12.59
CA PHE A 123 -7.11 12.17 13.76
C PHE A 123 -6.72 11.21 14.89
N MET A 124 -7.52 10.17 15.11
CA MET A 124 -7.20 9.16 16.13
C MET A 124 -5.89 8.42 15.79
N LEU A 125 -5.72 7.97 14.54
CA LEU A 125 -4.50 7.28 14.11
C LEU A 125 -3.29 8.20 14.12
N ASN A 126 -3.43 9.45 13.67
CA ASN A 126 -2.36 10.45 13.74
C ASN A 126 -1.91 10.66 15.19
N GLY A 127 -2.85 10.78 16.14
CA GLY A 127 -2.54 10.86 17.56
C GLY A 127 -1.79 9.64 18.08
N ILE A 128 -2.20 8.43 17.69
CA ILE A 128 -1.53 7.18 18.07
C ILE A 128 -0.11 7.13 17.51
N VAL A 129 0.09 7.42 16.24
CA VAL A 129 1.42 7.42 15.62
C VAL A 129 2.35 8.40 16.32
N ARG A 130 1.89 9.62 16.59
CA ARG A 130 2.66 10.64 17.32
C ARG A 130 2.95 10.28 18.77
N LEU A 131 2.07 9.55 19.43
CA LEU A 131 2.29 9.08 20.80
C LEU A 131 3.46 8.08 20.87
N PHE A 132 3.63 7.24 19.86
CA PHE A 132 4.68 6.22 19.85
C PHE A 132 6.01 6.70 19.24
N ILE A 133 5.97 7.49 18.17
CA ILE A 133 7.16 8.00 17.48
C ILE A 133 7.60 9.37 18.05
N GLY A 134 6.65 10.13 18.60
CA GLY A 134 6.89 11.52 18.98
C GLY A 134 6.56 12.49 17.83
N THR A 135 6.92 13.76 18.03
CA THR A 135 6.70 14.85 17.06
C THR A 135 7.97 15.19 16.27
N ASP A 136 9.13 14.65 16.67
CA ASP A 136 10.42 14.95 16.07
C ASP A 136 10.64 14.12 14.79
N GLU A 137 11.41 14.68 13.86
CA GLU A 137 11.84 13.96 12.67
C GLU A 137 12.83 12.85 13.04
N ILE A 138 12.40 11.61 12.92
CA ILE A 138 13.27 10.44 13.09
C ILE A 138 13.71 9.94 11.73
N ILE A 139 15.01 10.03 11.45
CA ILE A 139 15.59 9.47 10.23
C ILE A 139 15.82 7.98 10.43
N PHE A 140 14.99 7.17 9.77
CA PHE A 140 15.18 5.73 9.74
C PHE A 140 16.34 5.36 8.80
N ARG A 141 17.36 4.66 9.35
CA ARG A 141 18.52 4.18 8.60
C ARG A 141 18.62 2.66 8.76
N ASP A 142 18.40 1.94 7.67
CA ASP A 142 18.57 0.50 7.60
C ASP A 142 19.60 0.17 6.53
N GLY A 143 20.88 0.16 6.90
CA GLY A 143 21.99 -0.29 6.06
C GLY A 143 22.00 0.29 4.64
N GLN A 144 22.23 1.59 4.49
CA GLN A 144 22.29 2.21 3.15
C GLN A 144 23.50 1.67 2.38
N LYS A 145 23.25 0.71 1.50
CA LYS A 145 24.25 0.17 0.58
C LYS A 145 24.06 0.82 -0.81
N PHE A 146 25.18 1.13 -1.45
CA PHE A 146 25.20 1.57 -2.83
C PHE A 146 25.38 0.35 -3.73
N LEU A 147 24.54 0.18 -4.73
CA LEU A 147 24.72 -0.79 -5.82
C LEU A 147 25.84 -0.33 -6.75
N ILE A 148 25.84 0.96 -7.07
CA ILE A 148 26.86 1.59 -7.89
C ILE A 148 27.38 2.78 -7.10
N LYS A 149 28.67 2.77 -6.77
CA LYS A 149 29.33 3.90 -6.15
C LYS A 149 29.80 4.87 -7.22
N ALA A 150 29.58 6.16 -7.00
CA ALA A 150 30.00 7.20 -7.93
C ALA A 150 31.50 7.13 -8.31
N GLY A 151 32.36 6.72 -7.36
CA GLY A 151 33.78 6.56 -7.61
C GLY A 151 34.15 5.38 -8.51
N GLU A 152 33.44 4.25 -8.40
CA GLU A 152 33.63 3.07 -9.25
C GLU A 152 33.17 3.36 -10.69
N PHE A 153 32.02 4.03 -10.83
CA PHE A 153 31.50 4.45 -12.14
C PHE A 153 32.46 5.40 -12.86
N LYS A 154 33.05 6.38 -12.14
CA LYS A 154 34.06 7.30 -12.69
C LYS A 154 35.30 6.55 -13.20
N LYS A 155 35.76 5.55 -12.44
CA LYS A 155 36.93 4.74 -12.86
C LYS A 155 36.65 3.89 -14.07
N MET A 156 35.42 3.37 -14.23
CA MET A 156 35.05 2.53 -15.36
C MET A 156 34.79 3.33 -16.63
N THR A 157 34.20 4.51 -16.52
CA THR A 157 33.78 5.32 -17.68
C THR A 157 34.72 6.46 -18.03
N GLY A 158 35.65 6.83 -17.12
CA GLY A 158 36.55 7.97 -17.32
C GLY A 158 35.85 9.33 -17.29
N LEU A 159 34.58 9.38 -16.89
CA LEU A 159 33.79 10.62 -16.82
C LEU A 159 34.09 11.37 -15.54
N SER A 160 33.96 12.70 -15.57
CA SER A 160 34.13 13.56 -14.39
C SER A 160 32.98 13.41 -13.40
N GLN A 161 31.77 13.03 -13.87
CA GLN A 161 30.60 12.79 -13.06
C GLN A 161 30.38 11.30 -12.79
N GLY A 162 29.96 10.95 -11.55
CA GLY A 162 29.71 9.57 -11.15
C GLY A 162 28.23 9.29 -10.94
N LEU A 163 27.73 8.15 -11.43
CA LEU A 163 26.41 7.66 -11.13
C LEU A 163 26.41 6.97 -9.75
N ALA A 164 25.52 7.39 -8.87
CA ALA A 164 25.31 6.77 -7.55
C ALA A 164 23.90 6.18 -7.47
N LEU A 165 23.78 4.86 -7.43
CA LEU A 165 22.52 4.17 -7.27
C LEU A 165 22.45 3.51 -5.90
N LYS A 166 21.50 3.95 -5.06
CA LYS A 166 21.24 3.31 -3.77
C LYS A 166 20.39 2.05 -3.99
N GLN A 167 20.73 0.99 -3.27
CA GLN A 167 19.99 -0.27 -3.30
C GLN A 167 18.50 -0.07 -2.96
N THR A 168 18.20 0.79 -1.99
CA THR A 168 16.82 1.10 -1.57
C THR A 168 15.98 1.71 -2.70
N GLN A 169 16.56 2.59 -3.53
CA GLN A 169 15.86 3.21 -4.65
C GLN A 169 15.43 2.18 -5.71
N LEU A 170 16.36 1.31 -6.10
CA LEU A 170 16.05 0.23 -7.04
C LEU A 170 14.99 -0.72 -6.46
N LEU A 171 15.17 -1.13 -5.20
CA LEU A 171 14.25 -2.02 -4.51
C LEU A 171 12.83 -1.44 -4.45
N THR A 172 12.70 -0.15 -4.17
CA THR A 172 11.40 0.54 -4.12
C THR A 172 10.69 0.50 -5.46
N VAL A 173 11.38 0.79 -6.56
CA VAL A 173 10.81 0.75 -7.91
C VAL A 173 10.40 -0.67 -8.28
N VAL A 174 11.26 -1.66 -8.03
CA VAL A 174 10.97 -3.07 -8.31
C VAL A 174 9.77 -3.55 -7.52
N LEU A 175 9.72 -3.27 -6.21
CA LEU A 175 8.57 -3.64 -5.37
C LEU A 175 7.28 -2.94 -5.82
N ALA A 176 7.36 -1.68 -6.23
CA ALA A 176 6.20 -0.96 -6.75
C ALA A 176 5.65 -1.62 -8.03
N VAL A 177 6.52 -1.95 -8.99
CA VAL A 177 6.11 -2.63 -10.22
C VAL A 177 5.51 -4.01 -9.92
N LEU A 178 6.13 -4.78 -9.03
CA LEU A 178 5.61 -6.08 -8.62
C LEU A 178 4.24 -5.97 -7.91
N ALA A 179 4.07 -4.97 -7.03
CA ALA A 179 2.82 -4.73 -6.34
C ALA A 179 1.69 -4.36 -7.31
N VAL A 180 1.98 -3.47 -8.29
CA VAL A 180 1.03 -3.09 -9.34
C VAL A 180 0.68 -4.30 -10.20
N ALA A 181 1.65 -5.07 -10.65
CA ALA A 181 1.42 -6.28 -11.44
C ALA A 181 0.58 -7.32 -10.69
N ALA A 182 0.90 -7.56 -9.40
CA ALA A 182 0.14 -8.46 -8.54
C ALA A 182 -1.30 -7.99 -8.36
N LEU A 183 -1.52 -6.67 -8.18
CA LEU A 183 -2.83 -6.07 -8.06
C LEU A 183 -3.66 -6.25 -9.35
N PHE A 184 -3.08 -5.96 -10.51
CA PHE A 184 -3.74 -6.17 -11.79
C PHE A 184 -4.10 -7.64 -12.01
N TRP A 185 -3.16 -8.54 -11.70
CA TRP A 185 -3.41 -9.98 -11.78
C TRP A 185 -4.55 -10.39 -10.84
N PHE A 186 -4.54 -9.90 -9.59
CA PHE A 186 -5.60 -10.16 -8.61
C PHE A 186 -6.96 -9.69 -9.12
N LEU A 187 -7.07 -8.45 -9.60
CA LEU A 187 -8.32 -7.87 -10.10
C LEU A 187 -8.86 -8.58 -11.35
N GLN A 188 -7.98 -9.09 -12.22
CA GLN A 188 -8.39 -9.72 -13.47
C GLN A 188 -8.69 -11.22 -13.33
N ARG A 189 -7.91 -11.93 -12.50
CA ARG A 189 -7.93 -13.39 -12.45
C ARG A 189 -8.72 -13.95 -11.28
N THR A 190 -8.76 -13.28 -10.12
CA THR A 190 -9.44 -13.82 -8.94
C THR A 190 -10.95 -13.57 -8.98
N ARG A 191 -11.72 -14.47 -8.35
CA ARG A 191 -13.18 -14.31 -8.21
C ARG A 191 -13.52 -13.03 -7.44
N THR A 192 -12.79 -12.76 -6.35
CA THR A 192 -12.96 -11.58 -5.53
C THR A 192 -12.66 -10.29 -6.31
N GLY A 193 -11.58 -10.27 -7.10
CA GLY A 193 -11.24 -9.11 -7.93
C GLY A 193 -12.29 -8.82 -9.01
N LYS A 194 -12.84 -9.87 -9.63
CA LYS A 194 -13.95 -9.73 -10.59
C LYS A 194 -15.22 -9.21 -9.92
N ALA A 195 -15.53 -9.70 -8.71
CA ALA A 195 -16.66 -9.21 -7.92
C ALA A 195 -16.50 -7.74 -7.52
N MET A 196 -15.30 -7.34 -7.11
CA MET A 196 -14.98 -5.94 -6.79
C MET A 196 -15.17 -5.02 -7.99
N ARG A 197 -14.74 -5.42 -9.19
CA ARG A 197 -14.95 -4.64 -10.42
C ARG A 197 -16.43 -4.54 -10.78
N ALA A 198 -17.15 -5.66 -10.76
CA ALA A 198 -18.59 -5.66 -11.05
C ALA A 198 -19.36 -4.75 -10.07
N TYR A 199 -19.00 -4.76 -8.80
CA TYR A 199 -19.57 -3.87 -7.80
C TYR A 199 -19.20 -2.39 -8.04
N SER A 200 -17.96 -2.12 -8.46
CA SER A 200 -17.52 -0.78 -8.83
C SER A 200 -18.23 -0.24 -10.06
N ASP A 201 -18.57 -1.09 -11.02
CA ASP A 201 -19.27 -0.69 -12.25
C ASP A 201 -20.74 -0.37 -11.96
N ASN A 202 -21.44 -1.29 -11.31
CA ASN A 202 -22.83 -1.09 -10.92
C ASN A 202 -23.18 -1.91 -9.67
N GLU A 203 -23.40 -1.21 -8.54
CA GLU A 203 -23.70 -1.80 -7.25
C GLU A 203 -25.01 -2.57 -7.26
N ASP A 204 -26.07 -2.00 -7.85
CA ASP A 204 -27.40 -2.62 -7.87
C ASP A 204 -27.42 -3.92 -8.69
N LEU A 205 -26.79 -3.91 -9.86
CA LEU A 205 -26.66 -5.11 -10.69
C LEU A 205 -25.79 -6.18 -10.04
N ALA A 206 -24.71 -5.79 -9.35
CA ALA A 206 -23.87 -6.73 -8.63
C ALA A 206 -24.61 -7.40 -7.48
N LEU A 207 -25.40 -6.64 -6.72
CA LEU A 207 -26.25 -7.17 -5.64
C LEU A 207 -27.33 -8.12 -6.16
N LEU A 208 -27.98 -7.78 -7.28
CA LEU A 208 -28.96 -8.65 -7.94
C LEU A 208 -28.34 -9.96 -8.46
N SER A 209 -27.06 -9.90 -8.84
CA SER A 209 -26.29 -11.09 -9.26
C SER A 209 -25.75 -11.92 -8.09
N GLY A 210 -26.14 -11.59 -6.84
CA GLY A 210 -25.70 -12.29 -5.63
C GLY A 210 -24.26 -11.96 -5.19
N ILE A 211 -23.64 -10.92 -5.73
CA ILE A 211 -22.31 -10.45 -5.33
C ILE A 211 -22.47 -9.53 -4.13
N CYS A 212 -22.25 -10.07 -2.93
CA CYS A 212 -22.22 -9.29 -1.71
C CYS A 212 -20.78 -9.21 -1.19
N LEU A 213 -20.18 -8.02 -1.18
CA LEU A 213 -18.80 -7.81 -0.70
C LEU A 213 -18.60 -8.13 0.79
N LEU A 214 -19.69 -8.12 1.56
CA LEU A 214 -19.68 -8.43 3.00
C LEU A 214 -19.80 -9.94 3.30
N TYR A 215 -20.21 -10.74 2.32
CA TYR A 215 -20.40 -12.18 2.47
C TYR A 215 -19.63 -12.94 1.40
N THR A 216 -18.34 -13.07 1.58
CA THR A 216 -17.50 -13.97 0.77
C THR A 216 -17.61 -15.44 1.19
N SER A 217 -18.47 -15.75 2.15
CA SER A 217 -18.75 -17.12 2.55
C SER A 217 -20.19 -17.47 2.14
N PRO A 218 -20.41 -18.49 1.28
CA PRO A 218 -21.75 -19.00 1.04
C PRO A 218 -22.29 -19.55 2.37
N SER A 219 -23.26 -18.84 2.95
CA SER A 219 -23.98 -19.38 4.09
C SER A 219 -24.67 -20.68 3.66
N PRO A 220 -24.58 -21.78 4.44
CA PRO A 220 -25.34 -22.99 4.15
C PRO A 220 -26.87 -22.79 4.10
N ARG A 221 -27.33 -21.58 4.48
CA ARG A 221 -28.76 -21.19 4.43
C ARG A 221 -29.19 -20.57 3.09
N ASP A 222 -28.26 -20.20 2.20
CA ASP A 222 -28.57 -19.73 0.86
C ASP A 222 -28.71 -20.91 -0.11
N ARG A 223 -29.44 -21.94 0.28
CA ARG A 223 -29.99 -22.89 -0.68
C ARG A 223 -31.03 -22.12 -1.51
N PRO A 224 -30.91 -22.12 -2.85
CA PRO A 224 -31.89 -21.43 -3.67
C PRO A 224 -33.25 -22.01 -3.40
N LEU A 225 -34.20 -21.16 -3.00
CA LEU A 225 -35.64 -21.42 -2.94
C LEU A 225 -36.25 -21.62 -4.37
N SER A 226 -35.43 -22.09 -5.32
CA SER A 226 -35.83 -22.36 -6.68
C SER A 226 -36.37 -23.79 -6.86
N ARG A 227 -37.12 -24.30 -5.90
CA ARG A 227 -38.00 -25.45 -6.10
C ARG A 227 -39.38 -25.14 -5.50
N MET A 228 -40.03 -24.15 -6.05
CA MET A 228 -41.50 -24.21 -6.06
C MET A 228 -41.92 -25.10 -7.26
N PRO A 229 -42.56 -26.26 -7.05
CA PRO A 229 -43.20 -26.97 -8.13
C PRO A 229 -44.30 -26.05 -8.65
N SER A 230 -44.30 -25.78 -9.94
CA SER A 230 -45.48 -25.23 -10.63
C SER A 230 -46.62 -26.23 -10.42
N SER A 231 -47.51 -25.94 -9.50
CA SER A 231 -48.80 -26.61 -9.42
C SER A 231 -49.66 -26.08 -10.53
N ALA A 232 -50.12 -26.99 -11.32
CA ALA A 232 -51.13 -26.91 -12.37
C ALA A 232 -52.37 -26.08 -12.04
#